data_4e2bf308f24cd0612d1ee7293ff58088
#
_entry.id   4e2bf308f24cd0612d1ee7293ff58088
#
_cell.length_a   1.000
_cell.length_b   1.000
_cell.length_c   1.000
_cell.angle_alpha   90.00
_cell.angle_beta   90.00
_cell.angle_gamma   90.00
#
_symmetry.space_group_name_H-M   'P 1'
#
loop_
_entity.id
_entity.type
_entity.pdbx_description
1 polymer ?
#
loop_
_entity_poly.entity_id
_entity_poly.type
_entity_poly.pdbx_seq_one_letter_code
_entity_poly.pdbx_strand_id
1 'polypeptide(L)'
;MTLRCLLNPWRFNDVEGMHFGTIGAGRIGLAVLRRLKAFDMPLHYTQRHRLASAIEEELGLTYHPDAESLARTVDIVNLQVPLYPSTEHFFNQKMISEMKRGSYLINTARAQLVDRDAVVNALKSGHLAGYAGDVWFPQPAPRLTPGELCPGMA
;
A
#
# COMPACT_ATOMS: atom_id res chain seq x y z
N MET A 1 -26.49 -3.70 -6.48
CA MET A 1 -25.50 -3.29 -5.45
C MET A 1 -26.25 -3.21 -4.13
N THR A 2 -26.17 -4.23 -3.31
CA THR A 2 -27.04 -4.38 -2.14
C THR A 2 -26.54 -3.48 -1.00
N LEU A 3 -27.44 -2.74 -0.37
CA LEU A 3 -27.22 -1.87 0.81
C LEU A 3 -26.39 -2.52 1.94
N ARG A 4 -26.25 -3.84 1.95
CA ARG A 4 -25.41 -4.59 2.89
C ARG A 4 -23.92 -4.21 2.87
N CYS A 5 -23.41 -3.70 1.76
CA CYS A 5 -22.00 -3.23 1.71
C CYS A 5 -21.79 -1.92 2.46
N LEU A 6 -22.85 -1.11 2.62
CA LEU A 6 -22.80 0.18 3.28
C LEU A 6 -23.00 0.10 4.81
N LEU A 7 -23.47 -1.05 5.32
CA LEU A 7 -23.80 -1.23 6.73
C LEU A 7 -22.84 -2.18 7.46
N ASN A 8 -21.69 -2.52 6.86
CA ASN A 8 -20.67 -3.28 7.56
C ASN A 8 -19.77 -2.31 8.33
N PRO A 9 -19.95 -2.11 9.65
CA PRO A 9 -19.20 -1.12 10.45
C PRO A 9 -17.68 -1.37 10.46
N TRP A 10 -17.24 -2.55 10.02
CA TRP A 10 -15.84 -2.95 9.98
C TRP A 10 -15.08 -2.49 8.71
N ARG A 11 -15.77 -1.84 7.76
CA ARG A 11 -15.16 -1.38 6.49
C ARG A 11 -14.95 0.14 6.41
N PHE A 12 -15.40 0.89 7.39
CA PHE A 12 -15.23 2.34 7.44
C PHE A 12 -14.33 2.68 8.62
N ASN A 13 -13.05 2.81 8.34
CA ASN A 13 -12.11 3.40 9.27
C ASN A 13 -11.95 4.87 8.89
N ASP A 14 -11.97 5.73 9.91
CA ASP A 14 -11.48 7.08 9.75
C ASP A 14 -9.99 7.02 9.42
N VAL A 15 -9.53 7.84 8.49
CA VAL A 15 -8.12 7.92 8.13
C VAL A 15 -7.34 8.84 9.05
N GLU A 16 -8.03 9.67 9.82
CA GLU A 16 -7.42 10.54 10.82
C GLU A 16 -6.61 9.74 11.83
N GLY A 17 -5.37 10.14 12.05
CA GLY A 17 -4.47 9.45 12.98
C GLY A 17 -3.89 8.13 12.47
N MET A 18 -4.32 7.59 11.33
CA MET A 18 -3.67 6.43 10.73
C MET A 18 -2.31 6.81 10.17
N HIS A 19 -1.29 6.00 10.46
CA HIS A 19 0.05 6.18 9.92
C HIS A 19 0.11 5.72 8.47
N PHE A 20 0.47 6.62 7.56
CA PHE A 20 0.66 6.31 6.15
C PHE A 20 2.14 6.29 5.79
N GLY A 21 2.60 5.23 5.13
CA GLY A 21 3.97 5.09 4.69
C GLY A 21 4.11 4.80 3.20
N THR A 22 5.03 5.51 2.53
CA THR A 22 5.36 5.22 1.13
C THR A 22 6.75 4.60 1.01
N ILE A 23 6.83 3.51 0.28
CA ILE A 23 8.09 2.90 -0.14
C ILE A 23 8.42 3.47 -1.52
N GLY A 24 9.37 4.41 -1.54
CA GLY A 24 9.68 5.24 -2.69
C GLY A 24 9.01 6.62 -2.63
N ALA A 25 9.78 7.64 -2.25
CA ALA A 25 9.34 9.04 -2.17
C ALA A 25 9.88 9.87 -3.36
N GLY A 26 9.83 9.28 -4.57
CA GLY A 26 10.12 9.98 -5.82
C GLY A 26 9.01 10.96 -6.21
N ARG A 27 8.95 11.34 -7.50
CA ARG A 27 7.94 12.31 -8.00
C ARG A 27 6.51 11.95 -7.59
N ILE A 28 6.11 10.67 -7.75
CA ILE A 28 4.75 10.21 -7.45
C ILE A 28 4.56 10.08 -5.94
N GLY A 29 5.47 9.42 -5.23
CA GLY A 29 5.39 9.26 -3.77
C GLY A 29 5.30 10.61 -3.03
N LEU A 30 6.13 11.58 -3.41
CA LEU A 30 6.05 12.94 -2.86
C LEU A 30 4.73 13.63 -3.19
N ALA A 31 4.20 13.43 -4.41
CA ALA A 31 2.92 14.02 -4.80
C ALA A 31 1.75 13.44 -3.97
N VAL A 32 1.84 12.16 -3.59
CA VAL A 32 0.89 11.51 -2.67
C VAL A 32 1.03 12.10 -1.27
N LEU A 33 2.25 12.13 -0.71
CA LEU A 33 2.52 12.64 0.63
C LEU A 33 2.05 14.10 0.80
N ARG A 34 2.31 14.97 -0.20
CA ARG A 34 1.83 16.35 -0.19
C ARG A 34 0.31 16.48 -0.09
N ARG A 35 -0.44 15.58 -0.75
CA ARG A 35 -1.90 15.57 -0.70
C ARG A 35 -2.43 15.03 0.62
N LEU A 36 -1.77 14.01 1.16
CA LEU A 36 -2.17 13.40 2.42
C LEU A 36 -1.88 14.27 3.65
N LYS A 37 -1.00 15.28 3.53
CA LYS A 37 -0.78 16.26 4.61
C LYS A 37 -2.10 16.93 5.08
N ALA A 38 -3.06 17.11 4.17
CA ALA A 38 -4.36 17.72 4.50
C ALA A 38 -5.32 16.79 5.26
N PHE A 39 -4.95 15.51 5.47
CA PHE A 39 -5.77 14.53 6.18
C PHE A 39 -5.31 14.28 7.62
N ASP A 40 -4.36 15.08 8.12
CA ASP A 40 -3.80 15.00 9.48
C ASP A 40 -3.26 13.60 9.85
N MET A 41 -2.74 12.90 8.83
CA MET A 41 -2.11 11.60 8.98
C MET A 41 -0.62 11.75 9.29
N PRO A 42 -0.06 11.00 10.26
CA PRO A 42 1.39 10.85 10.38
C PRO A 42 1.98 10.22 9.12
N LEU A 43 2.88 10.94 8.44
CA LEU A 43 3.43 10.55 7.15
C LEU A 43 4.85 9.99 7.29
N HIS A 44 5.06 8.82 6.70
CA HIS A 44 6.32 8.08 6.74
C HIS A 44 6.82 7.79 5.33
N TYR A 45 8.13 7.64 5.18
CA TYR A 45 8.70 7.21 3.91
C TYR A 45 10.00 6.42 4.10
N THR A 46 10.32 5.62 3.10
CA THR A 46 11.64 5.01 2.93
C THR A 46 12.07 5.09 1.47
N GLN A 47 13.34 5.31 1.23
CA GLN A 47 13.99 5.24 -0.08
C GLN A 47 15.52 5.18 0.08
N ARG A 48 16.23 4.85 -1.01
CA ARG A 48 17.69 4.70 -1.00
C ARG A 48 18.44 5.95 -0.57
N HIS A 49 17.97 7.13 -0.95
CA HIS A 49 18.59 8.42 -0.60
C HIS A 49 17.56 9.25 0.15
N ARG A 50 17.88 9.60 1.38
CA ARG A 50 17.01 10.42 2.23
C ARG A 50 16.65 11.73 1.52
N LEU A 51 15.42 12.20 1.69
CA LEU A 51 14.99 13.51 1.20
C LEU A 51 15.75 14.64 1.88
N ALA A 52 15.76 15.82 1.24
CA ALA A 52 16.28 17.01 1.87
C ALA A 52 15.48 17.35 3.13
N SER A 53 16.15 17.79 4.20
CA SER A 53 15.52 18.13 5.49
C SER A 53 14.39 19.13 5.35
N ALA A 54 14.54 20.11 4.45
CA ALA A 54 13.50 21.08 4.17
C ALA A 54 12.17 20.46 3.69
N ILE A 55 12.23 19.35 2.92
CA ILE A 55 11.02 18.63 2.47
C ILE A 55 10.42 17.82 3.61
N GLU A 56 11.27 17.19 4.43
CA GLU A 56 10.82 16.44 5.60
C GLU A 56 10.12 17.36 6.61
N GLU A 57 10.68 18.53 6.87
CA GLU A 57 10.10 19.54 7.75
C GLU A 57 8.80 20.13 7.18
N GLU A 58 8.79 20.49 5.87
CA GLU A 58 7.60 21.01 5.18
C GLU A 58 6.40 20.07 5.34
N LEU A 59 6.64 18.76 5.19
CA LEU A 59 5.58 17.76 5.14
C LEU A 59 5.40 17.00 6.47
N GLY A 60 6.26 17.21 7.45
CA GLY A 60 6.25 16.49 8.72
C GLY A 60 6.58 15.00 8.53
N LEU A 61 7.54 14.67 7.66
CA LEU A 61 7.84 13.29 7.29
C LEU A 61 8.77 12.59 8.29
N THR A 62 8.46 11.34 8.58
CA THR A 62 9.36 10.44 9.31
C THR A 62 10.06 9.50 8.32
N TYR A 63 11.41 9.56 8.30
CA TYR A 63 12.24 8.67 7.48
C TYR A 63 12.44 7.33 8.16
N HIS A 64 12.38 6.24 7.38
CA HIS A 64 12.74 4.88 7.78
C HIS A 64 13.93 4.38 6.95
N PRO A 65 14.93 3.73 7.59
CA PRO A 65 16.14 3.27 6.89
C PRO A 65 15.86 2.13 5.90
N ASP A 66 14.79 1.36 6.14
CA ASP A 66 14.39 0.22 5.32
C ASP A 66 12.88 0.05 5.26
N ALA A 67 12.43 -0.82 4.36
CA ALA A 67 11.01 -1.09 4.13
C ALA A 67 10.36 -1.87 5.28
N GLU A 68 11.12 -2.73 5.94
CA GLU A 68 10.67 -3.52 7.08
C GLU A 68 10.31 -2.63 8.27
N SER A 69 11.19 -1.68 8.62
CA SER A 69 10.93 -0.75 9.73
C SER A 69 9.72 0.16 9.45
N LEU A 70 9.54 0.57 8.19
CA LEU A 70 8.36 1.31 7.77
C LEU A 70 7.11 0.43 7.90
N ALA A 71 7.13 -0.79 7.35
CA ALA A 71 5.98 -1.70 7.35
C ALA A 71 5.48 -2.02 8.77
N ARG A 72 6.39 -2.18 9.75
CA ARG A 72 6.03 -2.39 11.17
C ARG A 72 5.38 -1.18 11.81
N THR A 73 5.66 0.01 11.31
CA THR A 73 5.24 1.27 11.95
C THR A 73 3.91 1.78 11.44
N VAL A 74 3.61 1.60 10.15
CA VAL A 74 2.46 2.24 9.51
C VAL A 74 1.23 1.34 9.43
N ASP A 75 0.07 1.96 9.28
CA ASP A 75 -1.20 1.27 9.11
C ASP A 75 -1.55 1.10 7.63
N ILE A 76 -1.00 1.96 6.77
CA ILE A 76 -1.19 1.92 5.32
C ILE A 76 0.19 1.97 4.66
N VAL A 77 0.54 0.92 3.91
CA VAL A 77 1.76 0.87 3.08
C VAL A 77 1.41 1.16 1.64
N ASN A 78 2.10 2.11 1.03
CA ASN A 78 1.96 2.47 -0.39
C ASN A 78 3.26 2.20 -1.15
N LEU A 79 3.18 1.43 -2.23
CA LEU A 79 4.33 1.08 -3.06
C LEU A 79 4.46 2.07 -4.24
N GLN A 80 5.63 2.74 -4.33
CA GLN A 80 5.95 3.70 -5.37
C GLN A 80 7.39 3.52 -5.87
N VAL A 81 7.85 2.28 -5.92
CA VAL A 81 9.16 1.91 -6.46
C VAL A 81 9.03 1.38 -7.89
N PRO A 82 10.05 1.57 -8.74
CA PRO A 82 10.08 0.97 -10.06
C PRO A 82 10.30 -0.55 -9.97
N LEU A 83 9.82 -1.25 -11.00
CA LEU A 83 10.07 -2.69 -11.14
C LEU A 83 11.47 -2.89 -11.72
N TYR A 84 12.31 -3.57 -10.95
CA TYR A 84 13.61 -4.09 -11.32
C TYR A 84 13.69 -5.56 -10.90
N PRO A 85 14.66 -6.35 -11.39
CA PRO A 85 14.87 -7.71 -10.89
C PRO A 85 15.01 -7.81 -9.37
N SER A 86 15.58 -6.76 -8.74
CA SER A 86 15.74 -6.67 -7.27
C SER A 86 14.49 -6.26 -6.50
N THR A 87 13.45 -5.78 -7.19
CA THR A 87 12.18 -5.36 -6.57
C THR A 87 11.00 -6.26 -7.00
N GLU A 88 11.24 -7.21 -7.89
CA GLU A 88 10.23 -8.19 -8.27
C GLU A 88 9.89 -9.07 -7.06
N HIS A 89 8.59 -9.19 -6.75
CA HIS A 89 8.05 -9.90 -5.58
C HIS A 89 8.73 -9.52 -4.25
N PHE A 90 9.26 -8.29 -4.18
CA PHE A 90 9.90 -7.84 -2.95
C PHE A 90 8.88 -7.75 -1.80
N PHE A 91 7.62 -7.46 -2.11
CA PHE A 91 6.51 -7.53 -1.16
C PHE A 91 5.92 -8.95 -1.14
N ASN A 92 6.68 -9.87 -0.57
CA ASN A 92 6.36 -11.29 -0.42
C ASN A 92 5.73 -11.58 0.96
N GLN A 93 5.50 -12.87 1.25
CA GLN A 93 4.93 -13.33 2.50
C GLN A 93 5.70 -12.80 3.74
N LYS A 94 7.05 -12.78 3.69
CA LYS A 94 7.88 -12.28 4.79
C LYS A 94 7.62 -10.78 5.01
N MET A 95 7.66 -9.96 3.95
CA MET A 95 7.43 -8.52 4.05
C MET A 95 6.01 -8.21 4.52
N ILE A 96 5.01 -8.93 4.02
CA ILE A 96 3.62 -8.75 4.46
C ILE A 96 3.47 -9.12 5.95
N SER A 97 4.18 -10.15 6.44
CA SER A 97 4.12 -10.52 7.86
C SER A 97 4.74 -9.47 8.80
N GLU A 98 5.59 -8.58 8.29
CA GLU A 98 6.11 -7.43 9.05
C GLU A 98 5.09 -6.30 9.22
N MET A 99 4.06 -6.26 8.37
CA MET A 99 3.00 -5.26 8.49
C MET A 99 2.14 -5.51 9.73
N LYS A 100 1.56 -4.45 10.26
CA LYS A 100 0.59 -4.57 11.36
C LYS A 100 -0.61 -5.41 10.92
N ARG A 101 -1.13 -6.22 11.85
CA ARG A 101 -2.40 -6.92 11.60
C ARG A 101 -3.54 -5.91 11.40
N GLY A 102 -4.33 -6.10 10.37
CA GLY A 102 -5.42 -5.19 10.01
C GLY A 102 -4.97 -3.95 9.22
N SER A 103 -3.74 -3.93 8.73
CA SER A 103 -3.20 -2.87 7.88
C SER A 103 -3.67 -2.99 6.43
N TYR A 104 -3.38 -1.96 5.65
CA TYR A 104 -3.72 -1.86 4.23
C TYR A 104 -2.47 -1.80 3.37
N LEU A 105 -2.51 -2.46 2.21
CA LEU A 105 -1.46 -2.41 1.20
C LEU A 105 -2.01 -1.78 -0.08
N ILE A 106 -1.35 -0.72 -0.56
CA ILE A 106 -1.69 -0.02 -1.80
C ILE A 106 -0.54 -0.17 -2.80
N ASN A 107 -0.84 -0.67 -3.99
CA ASN A 107 0.14 -0.82 -5.07
C ASN A 107 -0.37 -0.17 -6.35
N THR A 108 0.04 1.06 -6.61
CA THR A 108 -0.23 1.80 -7.84
C THR A 108 1.02 1.94 -8.72
N ALA A 109 2.05 1.11 -8.46
CA ALA A 109 3.29 1.14 -9.22
C ALA A 109 3.35 0.04 -10.29
N ARG A 110 3.59 -1.22 -9.88
CA ARG A 110 3.65 -2.38 -10.80
C ARG A 110 3.16 -3.63 -10.09
N ALA A 111 2.35 -4.44 -10.77
CA ALA A 111 1.76 -5.66 -10.20
C ALA A 111 2.82 -6.63 -9.64
N GLN A 112 3.91 -6.80 -10.38
CA GLN A 112 4.99 -7.73 -10.04
C GLN A 112 5.83 -7.32 -8.80
N LEU A 113 5.59 -6.16 -8.21
CA LEU A 113 6.24 -5.78 -6.93
C LEU A 113 5.73 -6.64 -5.77
N VAL A 114 4.52 -7.17 -5.87
CA VAL A 114 3.90 -8.00 -4.84
C VAL A 114 3.77 -9.45 -5.28
N ASP A 115 3.96 -10.36 -4.33
CA ASP A 115 3.59 -11.76 -4.49
C ASP A 115 2.06 -11.87 -4.30
N ARG A 116 1.38 -12.27 -5.40
CA ARG A 116 -0.07 -12.37 -5.43
C ARG A 116 -0.61 -13.33 -4.36
N ASP A 117 -0.01 -14.51 -4.24
CA ASP A 117 -0.51 -15.55 -3.35
C ASP A 117 -0.29 -15.15 -1.88
N ALA A 118 0.80 -14.45 -1.58
CA ALA A 118 1.05 -13.88 -0.27
C ALA A 118 -0.02 -12.85 0.11
N VAL A 119 -0.42 -11.96 -0.82
CA VAL A 119 -1.50 -10.98 -0.60
C VAL A 119 -2.84 -11.68 -0.38
N VAL A 120 -3.19 -12.67 -1.21
CA VAL A 120 -4.44 -13.45 -1.08
C VAL A 120 -4.51 -14.14 0.29
N ASN A 121 -3.42 -14.78 0.72
CA ASN A 121 -3.36 -15.46 2.01
C ASN A 121 -3.48 -14.47 3.19
N ALA A 122 -2.85 -13.29 3.08
CA ALA A 122 -2.94 -12.26 4.10
C ALA A 122 -4.34 -11.67 4.22
N LEU A 123 -5.06 -11.47 3.12
CA LEU A 123 -6.45 -11.06 3.12
C LEU A 123 -7.37 -12.13 3.72
N LYS A 124 -7.20 -13.41 3.33
CA LYS A 124 -7.98 -14.53 3.86
C LYS A 124 -7.81 -14.73 5.37
N SER A 125 -6.59 -14.54 5.88
CA SER A 125 -6.29 -14.66 7.32
C SER A 125 -6.68 -13.42 8.12
N GLY A 126 -7.10 -12.33 7.48
CA GLY A 126 -7.34 -11.04 8.12
C GLY A 126 -6.06 -10.39 8.67
N HIS A 127 -4.89 -10.78 8.16
CA HIS A 127 -3.65 -10.07 8.47
C HIS A 127 -3.65 -8.70 7.77
N LEU A 128 -4.03 -8.66 6.49
CA LEU A 128 -4.37 -7.42 5.80
C LEU A 128 -5.89 -7.18 5.86
N ALA A 129 -6.29 -5.97 6.20
CA ALA A 129 -7.69 -5.52 6.12
C ALA A 129 -8.10 -5.24 4.67
N GLY A 130 -7.16 -4.85 3.81
CA GLY A 130 -7.43 -4.57 2.41
C GLY A 130 -6.19 -4.44 1.55
N TYR A 131 -6.40 -4.69 0.26
CA TYR A 131 -5.43 -4.43 -0.80
C TYR A 131 -6.08 -3.57 -1.88
N ALA A 132 -5.37 -2.53 -2.32
CA ALA A 132 -5.80 -1.68 -3.42
C ALA A 132 -4.70 -1.57 -4.47
N GLY A 133 -5.09 -1.64 -5.74
CA GLY A 133 -4.16 -1.49 -6.86
C GLY A 133 -4.89 -1.09 -8.12
N ASP A 134 -4.19 -0.43 -9.03
CA ASP A 134 -4.67 -0.10 -10.37
C ASP A 134 -3.98 -0.92 -11.47
N VAL A 135 -2.97 -1.70 -11.09
CA VAL A 135 -2.15 -2.52 -12.00
C VAL A 135 -2.26 -3.99 -11.58
N TRP A 136 -2.80 -4.82 -12.45
CA TRP A 136 -3.05 -6.23 -12.20
C TRP A 136 -2.21 -7.13 -13.09
N PHE A 137 -1.88 -8.32 -12.62
CA PHE A 137 -1.19 -9.35 -13.40
C PHE A 137 -2.17 -10.50 -13.71
N PRO A 138 -2.20 -11.07 -14.93
CA PRO A 138 -1.40 -10.70 -16.11
C PRO A 138 -1.83 -9.38 -16.75
N GLN A 139 -0.91 -8.74 -17.49
CA GLN A 139 -1.22 -7.57 -18.31
C GLN A 139 -1.15 -7.93 -19.80
N PRO A 140 -2.14 -7.47 -20.61
CA PRO A 140 -3.35 -6.75 -20.20
C PRO A 140 -4.27 -7.62 -19.34
N ALA A 141 -5.01 -6.99 -18.44
CA ALA A 141 -6.00 -7.70 -17.65
C ALA A 141 -7.00 -8.43 -18.58
N PRO A 142 -7.40 -9.69 -18.29
CA PRO A 142 -8.40 -10.37 -19.08
C PRO A 142 -9.67 -9.53 -19.15
N ARG A 143 -10.30 -9.48 -20.34
CA ARG A 143 -11.62 -8.85 -20.48
C ARG A 143 -12.61 -9.68 -19.69
N LEU A 144 -13.23 -9.06 -18.69
CA LEU A 144 -14.27 -9.69 -17.89
C LEU A 144 -15.60 -9.65 -18.67
N THR A 145 -16.31 -10.75 -18.68
CA THR A 145 -17.72 -10.76 -19.11
C THR A 145 -18.60 -10.14 -18.02
N PRO A 146 -19.76 -9.54 -18.36
CA PRO A 146 -20.67 -9.00 -17.36
C PRO A 146 -21.05 -10.08 -16.34
N GLY A 147 -20.70 -9.86 -15.06
CA GLY A 147 -20.94 -10.81 -13.97
C GLY A 147 -19.70 -11.55 -13.45
N GLU A 148 -18.58 -11.50 -14.14
CA GLU A 148 -17.33 -12.03 -13.62
C GLU A 148 -16.64 -11.02 -12.68
N LEU A 149 -16.18 -11.52 -11.53
CA LEU A 149 -15.33 -10.75 -10.62
C LEU A 149 -13.89 -10.70 -11.18
N CYS A 150 -13.17 -9.59 -10.92
CA CYS A 150 -11.75 -9.51 -11.26
C CYS A 150 -10.99 -10.74 -10.74
N PRO A 151 -10.15 -11.39 -11.58
CA PRO A 151 -9.30 -12.47 -11.11
C PRO A 151 -8.45 -12.01 -9.93
N GLY A 152 -8.72 -12.58 -8.74
CA GLY A 152 -8.05 -12.20 -7.49
C GLY A 152 -8.97 -11.57 -6.43
N MET A 153 -10.28 -11.40 -6.71
CA MET A 153 -11.29 -10.97 -5.73
C MET A 153 -12.24 -12.11 -5.30
N ALA A 154 -11.99 -13.33 -5.72
CA ALA A 154 -12.75 -14.51 -5.27
C ALA A 154 -12.05 -15.20 -4.10
#